data_b1cc05934a2905c6c7678f5d004a91dc
#
_entry.id   b1cc05934a2905c6c7678f5d004a91dc
#
_cell.length_a   1.000
_cell.length_b   1.000
_cell.length_c   1.000
_cell.angle_alpha   90.00
_cell.angle_beta   90.00
_cell.angle_gamma   90.00
#
_symmetry.space_group_name_H-M   'P 1'
#
loop_
_entity.id
_entity.type
_entity.pdbx_description
1 polymer ?
#
loop_
_entity_poly.entity_id
_entity_poly.type
_entity_poly.pdbx_seq_one_letter_code
_entity_poly.pdbx_strand_id
1 'polypeptide(L)'
;VVVDAFLANDEWDLVLFRLKYLSPVVGKFYIGESRITFAGNPKDMVFRSKSEDLKERGYDVEVVELNVPDDFVGLTERWAIETFVRNMLLETVGQKHPNDIVLFSDVDEIPSLDQVKMLLAVKNFGEIVSIPTQVCLRRANWVEFSADRWRGKWGNALPGSRRVPRIRRGRYPLAHGEPGAHLSYVGMAAGEIRRKYQAFSHAELDRDDLSSESFIAFADDFHISQLGRALEPGGGLLRVLNPSEFNDVQRAAFLSNPEWFSSEPIRYPNHRRLVASWILFSAVRGKLKGSVSDAHAPLWSWRWGKHALAYGCVWLAWRAFAALGMSGVVKKIGAKA
;
A
#
# COMPACT_ATOMS: atom_id res chain seq x y z
N VAL A 1 25.99 -10.30 -3.33
CA VAL A 1 24.82 -10.78 -2.55
C VAL A 1 23.66 -9.79 -2.71
N VAL A 2 22.42 -10.24 -2.48
CA VAL A 2 21.27 -9.34 -2.37
C VAL A 2 20.90 -9.21 -0.91
N VAL A 3 20.73 -7.99 -0.44
CA VAL A 3 20.16 -7.69 0.87
C VAL A 3 18.85 -6.94 0.71
N ASP A 4 17.90 -7.16 1.60
CA ASP A 4 16.59 -6.54 1.56
C ASP A 4 16.40 -5.59 2.74
N ALA A 5 16.13 -4.34 2.47
CA ALA A 5 15.98 -3.27 3.46
C ALA A 5 14.61 -2.62 3.33
N PHE A 6 13.80 -2.68 4.37
CA PHE A 6 12.45 -2.13 4.38
C PHE A 6 12.06 -1.53 5.72
N LEU A 7 11.14 -0.58 5.67
CA LEU A 7 10.53 -0.02 6.88
C LEU A 7 9.31 -0.86 7.26
N ALA A 8 9.15 -1.13 8.55
CA ALA A 8 7.97 -1.78 9.11
C ALA A 8 7.48 -1.04 10.36
N ASN A 9 6.18 -1.08 10.60
CA ASN A 9 5.54 -0.46 11.76
C ASN A 9 5.08 -1.53 12.77
N ASP A 10 4.02 -2.27 12.44
CA ASP A 10 3.44 -3.33 13.27
C ASP A 10 2.92 -4.53 12.42
N GLU A 11 3.24 -4.55 11.13
CA GLU A 11 2.75 -5.52 10.15
C GLU A 11 3.46 -6.87 10.27
N TRP A 12 3.27 -7.58 11.40
CA TRP A 12 4.00 -8.81 11.73
C TRP A 12 3.84 -9.93 10.70
N ASP A 13 2.60 -10.24 10.31
CA ASP A 13 2.33 -11.34 9.38
C ASP A 13 2.88 -11.06 7.99
N LEU A 14 2.86 -9.80 7.58
CA LEU A 14 3.40 -9.36 6.30
C LEU A 14 4.94 -9.44 6.29
N VAL A 15 5.59 -9.07 7.40
CA VAL A 15 7.04 -9.25 7.56
C VAL A 15 7.40 -10.74 7.49
N LEU A 16 6.72 -11.60 8.23
CA LEU A 16 6.97 -13.04 8.18
C LEU A 16 6.80 -13.63 6.77
N PHE A 17 5.76 -13.22 6.07
CA PHE A 17 5.55 -13.62 4.68
C PHE A 17 6.70 -13.14 3.79
N ARG A 18 7.10 -11.87 3.88
CA ARG A 18 8.21 -11.29 3.08
C ARG A 18 9.51 -12.04 3.31
N LEU A 19 9.89 -12.26 4.57
CA LEU A 19 11.09 -12.99 4.94
C LEU A 19 11.08 -14.39 4.36
N LYS A 20 10.00 -15.15 4.58
CA LYS A 20 9.85 -16.52 4.06
C LYS A 20 9.92 -16.58 2.54
N TYR A 21 9.21 -15.66 1.87
CA TYR A 21 9.14 -15.66 0.42
C TYR A 21 10.48 -15.30 -0.25
N LEU A 22 11.20 -14.30 0.29
CA LEU A 22 12.43 -13.81 -0.31
C LEU A 22 13.70 -14.56 0.16
N SER A 23 13.65 -15.34 1.24
CA SER A 23 14.81 -16.05 1.79
C SER A 23 15.58 -16.92 0.77
N PRO A 24 14.98 -17.48 -0.30
CA PRO A 24 15.76 -18.24 -1.29
C PRO A 24 16.74 -17.40 -2.12
N VAL A 25 16.56 -16.07 -2.17
CA VAL A 25 17.33 -15.17 -3.04
C VAL A 25 17.96 -13.98 -2.30
N VAL A 26 17.55 -13.73 -1.07
CA VAL A 26 18.06 -12.65 -0.20
C VAL A 26 18.95 -13.25 0.88
N GLY A 27 20.18 -12.76 0.99
CA GLY A 27 21.14 -13.23 1.97
C GLY A 27 20.98 -12.64 3.36
N LYS A 28 20.46 -11.42 3.46
CA LYS A 28 20.22 -10.74 4.74
C LYS A 28 19.10 -9.72 4.63
N PHE A 29 18.33 -9.59 5.71
CA PHE A 29 17.21 -8.66 5.83
C PHE A 29 17.51 -7.56 6.85
N TYR A 30 17.14 -6.33 6.53
CA TYR A 30 17.22 -5.18 7.40
C TYR A 30 15.83 -4.59 7.60
N ILE A 31 15.34 -4.63 8.83
CA ILE A 31 14.05 -4.05 9.21
C ILE A 31 14.33 -2.70 9.90
N GLY A 32 13.96 -1.62 9.24
CA GLY A 32 14.03 -0.29 9.83
C GLY A 32 12.81 -0.02 10.71
N GLU A 33 13.05 0.32 11.97
CA GLU A 33 12.01 0.61 12.94
C GLU A 33 12.37 1.86 13.76
N SER A 34 11.38 2.74 14.01
CA SER A 34 11.56 3.94 14.83
C SER A 34 10.61 3.93 16.01
N ARG A 35 10.92 4.71 17.07
CA ARG A 35 10.08 4.88 18.27
C ARG A 35 8.88 5.79 18.07
N ILE A 36 8.81 6.43 16.90
CA ILE A 36 7.67 7.26 16.54
C ILE A 36 7.14 6.86 15.15
N THR A 37 5.86 7.08 14.93
CA THR A 37 5.22 6.93 13.62
C THR A 37 5.61 8.08 12.70
N PHE A 38 5.30 8.00 11.41
CA PHE A 38 5.50 9.13 10.48
C PHE A 38 4.62 10.34 10.83
N ALA A 39 3.55 10.13 11.62
CA ALA A 39 2.75 11.21 12.18
C ALA A 39 3.34 11.83 13.46
N GLY A 40 4.52 11.35 13.92
CA GLY A 40 5.18 11.86 15.12
C GLY A 40 4.65 11.28 16.43
N ASN A 41 3.74 10.31 16.40
CA ASN A 41 3.19 9.67 17.60
C ASN A 41 4.14 8.58 18.13
N PRO A 42 4.32 8.45 19.44
CA PRO A 42 5.07 7.34 20.03
C PRO A 42 4.47 5.99 19.63
N LYS A 43 5.34 4.99 19.47
CA LYS A 43 4.96 3.60 19.20
C LYS A 43 5.93 2.61 19.80
N ASP A 44 5.48 1.37 19.98
CA ASP A 44 6.33 0.27 20.40
C ASP A 44 7.28 -0.19 19.31
N MET A 45 8.43 -0.71 19.73
CA MET A 45 9.45 -1.30 18.88
C MET A 45 9.17 -2.81 18.74
N VAL A 46 8.19 -3.15 17.89
CA VAL A 46 7.66 -4.52 17.75
C VAL A 46 8.74 -5.49 17.23
N PHE A 47 9.43 -5.10 16.17
CA PHE A 47 10.45 -5.96 15.54
C PHE A 47 11.72 -6.03 16.36
N ARG A 48 12.09 -4.95 17.04
CA ARG A 48 13.22 -4.96 17.97
C ARG A 48 12.97 -5.92 19.12
N SER A 49 11.78 -5.91 19.72
CA SER A 49 11.43 -6.81 20.82
C SER A 49 11.35 -8.29 20.42
N LYS A 50 11.05 -8.57 19.14
CA LYS A 50 10.90 -9.92 18.57
C LYS A 50 12.07 -10.33 17.67
N SER A 51 13.20 -9.63 17.71
CA SER A 51 14.34 -9.89 16.81
C SER A 51 14.91 -11.30 16.99
N GLU A 52 14.94 -11.81 18.22
CA GLU A 52 15.42 -13.18 18.51
C GLU A 52 14.45 -14.24 17.97
N ASP A 53 13.12 -14.03 18.09
CA ASP A 53 12.12 -14.95 17.50
C ASP A 53 12.31 -15.07 15.97
N LEU A 54 12.63 -13.99 15.28
CA LEU A 54 12.92 -14.02 13.84
C LEU A 54 14.19 -14.84 13.52
N LYS A 55 15.22 -14.70 14.33
CA LYS A 55 16.47 -15.47 14.18
C LYS A 55 16.27 -16.97 14.51
N GLU A 56 15.51 -17.28 15.56
CA GLU A 56 15.15 -18.66 15.91
C GLU A 56 14.36 -19.36 14.81
N ARG A 57 13.57 -18.60 14.03
CA ARG A 57 12.91 -19.10 12.82
C ARG A 57 13.86 -19.31 11.64
N GLY A 58 15.15 -19.02 11.79
CA GLY A 58 16.19 -19.23 10.78
C GLY A 58 16.38 -18.08 9.80
N TYR A 59 15.85 -16.88 10.06
CA TYR A 59 16.07 -15.72 9.21
C TYR A 59 17.31 -14.93 9.64
N ASP A 60 18.18 -14.57 8.69
CA ASP A 60 19.27 -13.62 8.94
C ASP A 60 18.69 -12.19 8.89
N VAL A 61 18.22 -11.72 10.05
CA VAL A 61 17.56 -10.43 10.22
C VAL A 61 18.34 -9.54 11.16
N GLU A 62 18.46 -8.29 10.79
CA GLU A 62 18.92 -7.22 11.66
C GLU A 62 17.85 -6.11 11.74
N VAL A 63 17.42 -5.80 12.96
CA VAL A 63 16.52 -4.67 13.21
C VAL A 63 17.34 -3.42 13.46
N VAL A 64 17.21 -2.44 12.58
CA VAL A 64 17.88 -1.13 12.66
C VAL A 64 16.97 -0.15 13.36
N GLU A 65 17.38 0.28 14.54
CA GLU A 65 16.69 1.36 15.27
C GLU A 65 16.98 2.70 14.60
N LEU A 66 15.92 3.37 14.14
CA LEU A 66 15.98 4.63 13.43
C LEU A 66 15.61 5.77 14.39
N ASN A 67 16.63 6.38 14.99
CA ASN A 67 16.45 7.44 15.96
C ASN A 67 16.10 8.76 15.26
N VAL A 68 14.86 9.17 15.36
CA VAL A 68 14.37 10.46 14.83
C VAL A 68 14.69 11.54 15.86
N PRO A 69 15.39 12.63 15.48
CA PRO A 69 15.70 13.74 16.36
C PRO A 69 14.43 14.43 16.88
N ASP A 70 14.49 14.98 18.09
CA ASP A 70 13.35 15.66 18.74
C ASP A 70 12.82 16.84 17.94
N ASP A 71 13.67 17.48 17.13
CA ASP A 71 13.27 18.58 16.23
C ASP A 71 12.23 18.16 15.19
N PHE A 72 12.08 16.87 14.94
CA PHE A 72 11.05 16.32 14.05
C PHE A 72 9.72 16.05 14.77
N VAL A 73 9.74 15.98 16.10
CA VAL A 73 8.53 15.75 16.90
C VAL A 73 7.68 17.02 16.88
N GLY A 74 6.44 16.90 16.42
CA GLY A 74 5.52 18.03 16.28
C GLY A 74 5.61 18.80 14.97
N LEU A 75 6.48 18.39 14.02
CA LEU A 75 6.41 18.90 12.67
C LEU A 75 5.08 18.49 12.03
N THR A 76 4.43 19.45 11.38
CA THR A 76 3.21 19.19 10.59
C THR A 76 3.50 18.39 9.33
N GLU A 77 4.74 18.30 8.90
CA GLU A 77 5.20 17.59 7.70
C GLU A 77 5.55 16.13 8.00
N ARG A 78 4.56 15.25 8.00
CA ARG A 78 4.75 13.79 8.17
C ARG A 78 5.77 13.19 7.17
N TRP A 79 5.88 13.75 5.96
CA TRP A 79 6.84 13.35 4.93
C TRP A 79 8.31 13.62 5.30
N ALA A 80 8.58 14.56 6.18
CA ALA A 80 9.93 14.84 6.65
C ALA A 80 10.47 13.67 7.47
N ILE A 81 9.68 13.15 8.41
CA ILE A 81 10.03 11.98 9.23
C ILE A 81 10.25 10.75 8.34
N GLU A 82 9.30 10.47 7.44
CA GLU A 82 9.42 9.33 6.52
C GLU A 82 10.69 9.42 5.66
N THR A 83 10.97 10.60 5.10
CA THR A 83 12.18 10.79 4.29
C THR A 83 13.46 10.60 5.13
N PHE A 84 13.46 11.10 6.36
CA PHE A 84 14.60 10.97 7.26
C PHE A 84 14.90 9.51 7.60
N VAL A 85 13.91 8.75 8.06
CA VAL A 85 14.11 7.34 8.43
C VAL A 85 14.48 6.46 7.24
N ARG A 86 13.92 6.72 6.06
CA ARG A 86 14.30 6.02 4.81
C ARG A 86 15.76 6.24 4.46
N ASN A 87 16.23 7.49 4.51
CA ASN A 87 17.63 7.82 4.23
C ASN A 87 18.57 7.18 5.25
N MET A 88 18.21 7.20 6.53
CA MET A 88 18.97 6.61 7.61
C MET A 88 19.13 5.09 7.46
N LEU A 89 18.03 4.39 7.14
CA LEU A 89 18.09 2.95 6.87
C LEU A 89 18.98 2.65 5.68
N LEU A 90 18.76 3.35 4.57
CA LEU A 90 19.53 3.13 3.33
C LEU A 90 21.03 3.42 3.54
N GLU A 91 21.38 4.45 4.30
CA GLU A 91 22.76 4.76 4.64
C GLU A 91 23.39 3.66 5.51
N THR A 92 22.69 3.22 6.55
CA THR A 92 23.16 2.15 7.46
C THR A 92 23.44 0.86 6.68
N VAL A 93 22.52 0.45 5.83
CA VAL A 93 22.65 -0.78 5.03
C VAL A 93 23.75 -0.63 3.99
N GLY A 94 23.81 0.50 3.29
CA GLY A 94 24.83 0.76 2.28
C GLY A 94 26.26 0.79 2.83
N GLN A 95 26.46 1.25 4.07
CA GLN A 95 27.77 1.19 4.75
C GLN A 95 28.21 -0.25 5.04
N LYS A 96 27.26 -1.12 5.39
CA LYS A 96 27.54 -2.54 5.68
C LYS A 96 27.71 -3.38 4.42
N HIS A 97 27.05 -3.00 3.34
CA HIS A 97 26.95 -3.76 2.09
C HIS A 97 27.33 -2.95 0.85
N PRO A 98 28.53 -2.31 0.81
CA PRO A 98 28.90 -1.37 -0.27
C PRO A 98 28.96 -2.05 -1.66
N ASN A 99 29.21 -3.36 -1.70
CA ASN A 99 29.40 -4.13 -2.94
C ASN A 99 28.20 -5.03 -3.28
N ASP A 100 27.14 -4.97 -2.49
CA ASP A 100 25.95 -5.81 -2.66
C ASP A 100 24.81 -5.04 -3.36
N ILE A 101 23.84 -5.77 -3.84
CA ILE A 101 22.58 -5.21 -4.34
C ILE A 101 21.67 -5.00 -3.13
N VAL A 102 21.24 -3.79 -2.90
CA VAL A 102 20.27 -3.44 -1.88
C VAL A 102 18.89 -3.30 -2.52
N LEU A 103 17.95 -4.15 -2.14
CA LEU A 103 16.53 -3.93 -2.36
C LEU A 103 16.04 -2.96 -1.28
N PHE A 104 15.31 -1.92 -1.68
CA PHE A 104 14.82 -0.90 -0.77
C PHE A 104 13.37 -0.54 -1.07
N SER A 105 12.48 -0.80 -0.12
CA SER A 105 11.03 -0.61 -0.32
C SER A 105 10.29 -0.49 1.02
N ASP A 106 8.97 -0.38 0.98
CA ASP A 106 8.10 -0.59 2.14
C ASP A 106 7.83 -2.09 2.33
N VAL A 107 7.45 -2.48 3.53
CA VAL A 107 7.23 -3.89 3.88
C VAL A 107 6.25 -4.59 2.96
N ASP A 108 5.23 -3.88 2.49
CA ASP A 108 4.15 -4.39 1.64
C ASP A 108 4.47 -4.36 0.13
N GLU A 109 5.66 -3.86 -0.26
CA GLU A 109 6.15 -3.80 -1.64
C GLU A 109 7.14 -4.93 -1.89
N ILE A 110 6.63 -6.09 -2.27
CA ILE A 110 7.40 -7.33 -2.37
C ILE A 110 7.79 -7.59 -3.83
N PRO A 111 9.12 -7.59 -4.17
CA PRO A 111 9.57 -7.94 -5.51
C PRO A 111 9.29 -9.42 -5.79
N SER A 112 9.13 -9.79 -7.06
CA SER A 112 9.08 -11.20 -7.44
C SER A 112 10.45 -11.86 -7.34
N LEU A 113 10.48 -13.18 -7.13
CA LEU A 113 11.73 -13.95 -7.18
C LEU A 113 12.40 -13.85 -8.55
N ASP A 114 11.60 -13.73 -9.62
CA ASP A 114 12.10 -13.56 -10.97
C ASP A 114 12.85 -12.24 -11.13
N GLN A 115 12.28 -11.13 -10.65
CA GLN A 115 12.95 -9.82 -10.65
C GLN A 115 14.29 -9.87 -9.89
N VAL A 116 14.33 -10.49 -8.71
CA VAL A 116 15.56 -10.57 -7.91
C VAL A 116 16.61 -11.44 -8.60
N LYS A 117 16.21 -12.57 -9.20
CA LYS A 117 17.12 -13.42 -9.99
C LYS A 117 17.68 -12.69 -11.20
N MET A 118 16.85 -11.91 -11.90
CA MET A 118 17.31 -11.09 -13.01
C MET A 118 18.34 -10.04 -12.57
N LEU A 119 18.15 -9.41 -11.42
CA LEU A 119 19.14 -8.47 -10.85
C LEU A 119 20.47 -9.18 -10.52
N LEU A 120 20.41 -10.38 -9.94
CA LEU A 120 21.59 -11.20 -9.63
C LEU A 120 22.37 -11.63 -10.88
N ALA A 121 21.68 -11.79 -12.01
CA ALA A 121 22.31 -12.16 -13.28
C ALA A 121 23.08 -11.01 -13.94
N VAL A 122 22.86 -9.77 -13.51
CA VAL A 122 23.56 -8.59 -14.04
C VAL A 122 24.97 -8.54 -13.51
N LYS A 123 25.97 -8.73 -14.39
CA LYS A 123 27.39 -8.53 -14.03
C LYS A 123 27.61 -7.04 -13.76
N ASN A 124 28.27 -6.74 -12.62
CA ASN A 124 28.60 -5.37 -12.23
C ASN A 124 27.35 -4.45 -12.14
N PHE A 125 26.35 -4.88 -11.35
CA PHE A 125 25.17 -4.07 -11.09
C PHE A 125 25.57 -2.68 -10.54
N GLY A 126 25.48 -1.67 -11.37
CA GLY A 126 25.96 -0.31 -11.08
C GLY A 126 24.88 0.76 -11.16
N GLU A 127 23.67 0.40 -11.54
CA GLU A 127 22.57 1.32 -11.77
C GLU A 127 21.49 1.20 -10.69
N ILE A 128 20.71 2.25 -10.54
CA ILE A 128 19.48 2.21 -9.72
C ILE A 128 18.35 1.83 -10.64
N VAL A 129 17.55 0.85 -10.24
CA VAL A 129 16.34 0.47 -10.97
C VAL A 129 15.11 0.57 -10.07
N SER A 130 13.98 0.86 -10.67
CA SER A 130 12.68 0.76 -10.01
C SER A 130 12.13 -0.65 -10.15
N ILE A 131 11.60 -1.20 -9.06
CA ILE A 131 10.98 -2.52 -9.04
C ILE A 131 9.48 -2.37 -9.29
N PRO A 132 8.96 -2.83 -10.44
CA PRO A 132 7.52 -2.79 -10.69
C PRO A 132 6.79 -3.84 -9.85
N THR A 133 5.69 -3.41 -9.23
CA THR A 133 4.79 -4.27 -8.46
C THR A 133 3.35 -4.06 -8.91
N GLN A 134 2.53 -5.09 -8.81
CA GLN A 134 1.09 -5.02 -9.01
C GLN A 134 0.43 -4.58 -7.70
N VAL A 135 -0.34 -3.50 -7.76
CA VAL A 135 -1.01 -2.97 -6.56
C VAL A 135 -2.23 -3.83 -6.24
N CYS A 136 -2.21 -4.47 -5.08
CA CYS A 136 -3.30 -5.23 -4.48
C CYS A 136 -3.84 -4.45 -3.29
N LEU A 137 -5.15 -4.28 -3.22
CA LEU A 137 -5.79 -3.50 -2.15
C LEU A 137 -6.74 -4.37 -1.34
N ARG A 138 -6.57 -4.41 -0.03
CA ARG A 138 -7.42 -5.14 0.92
C ARG A 138 -7.36 -6.66 0.81
N ARG A 139 -7.28 -7.18 -0.40
CA ARG A 139 -7.11 -8.62 -0.70
C ARG A 139 -5.99 -8.78 -1.70
N ALA A 140 -5.22 -9.85 -1.57
CA ALA A 140 -4.07 -10.07 -2.43
C ALA A 140 -4.44 -10.35 -3.90
N ASN A 141 -5.71 -10.71 -4.15
CA ASN A 141 -6.26 -10.88 -5.49
C ASN A 141 -7.17 -9.73 -5.96
N TRP A 142 -7.26 -8.63 -5.21
CA TRP A 142 -7.99 -7.44 -5.63
C TRP A 142 -7.04 -6.40 -6.19
N VAL A 143 -7.04 -6.23 -7.50
CA VAL A 143 -6.16 -5.28 -8.20
C VAL A 143 -6.97 -4.15 -8.81
N GLU A 144 -6.38 -2.96 -8.91
CA GLU A 144 -7.04 -1.84 -9.56
C GLU A 144 -7.30 -2.14 -11.06
N PHE A 145 -8.47 -1.75 -11.55
CA PHE A 145 -8.94 -2.10 -12.90
C PHE A 145 -8.10 -1.46 -14.03
N SER A 146 -7.44 -0.36 -13.76
CA SER A 146 -6.55 0.32 -14.71
C SER A 146 -5.13 -0.29 -14.76
N ALA A 147 -5.01 -1.57 -14.52
CA ALA A 147 -3.76 -2.31 -14.27
C ALA A 147 -2.62 -2.07 -15.27
N ASP A 148 -2.89 -1.67 -16.51
CA ASP A 148 -1.84 -1.31 -17.47
C ASP A 148 -1.06 -0.05 -17.08
N ARG A 149 -1.60 0.76 -16.17
CA ARG A 149 -0.97 1.99 -15.66
C ARG A 149 -0.39 1.83 -14.24
N TRP A 150 -0.80 0.81 -13.48
CA TRP A 150 -0.47 0.63 -12.07
C TRP A 150 0.54 -0.48 -11.80
N ARG A 151 1.49 -0.63 -12.66
CA ARG A 151 2.77 -1.19 -12.21
C ARG A 151 3.41 -0.11 -11.35
N GLY A 152 3.10 -0.12 -10.06
CA GLY A 152 3.69 0.80 -9.10
C GLY A 152 5.21 0.63 -9.15
N LYS A 153 5.93 1.73 -9.23
CA LYS A 153 7.40 1.77 -9.15
C LYS A 153 7.78 2.04 -7.70
N TRP A 154 7.37 1.16 -6.79
CA TRP A 154 7.43 1.47 -5.37
C TRP A 154 8.75 1.08 -4.72
N GLY A 155 9.32 -0.06 -5.10
CA GLY A 155 10.63 -0.49 -4.64
C GLY A 155 11.77 -0.03 -5.56
N ASN A 156 12.98 -0.07 -5.03
CA ASN A 156 14.20 0.19 -5.79
C ASN A 156 15.24 -0.91 -5.52
N ALA A 157 16.04 -1.22 -6.52
CA ALA A 157 17.29 -1.96 -6.33
C ALA A 157 18.46 -1.04 -6.70
N LEU A 158 19.49 -1.02 -5.89
CA LEU A 158 20.65 -0.15 -6.07
C LEU A 158 21.93 -0.82 -5.56
N PRO A 159 23.11 -0.43 -6.09
CA PRO A 159 24.37 -0.79 -5.47
C PRO A 159 24.46 -0.21 -4.06
N GLY A 160 24.91 -0.98 -3.09
CA GLY A 160 25.00 -0.54 -1.70
C GLY A 160 25.91 0.68 -1.47
N SER A 161 26.87 0.92 -2.37
CA SER A 161 27.70 2.13 -2.36
C SER A 161 26.99 3.41 -2.80
N ARG A 162 25.82 3.30 -3.42
CA ARG A 162 25.05 4.45 -3.92
C ARG A 162 24.28 5.12 -2.79
N ARG A 163 24.49 6.40 -2.63
CA ARG A 163 23.74 7.26 -1.71
C ARG A 163 22.83 8.18 -2.50
N VAL A 164 21.52 7.98 -2.39
CA VAL A 164 20.54 8.76 -3.13
C VAL A 164 19.45 9.23 -2.17
N PRO A 165 19.60 10.46 -1.64
CA PRO A 165 18.52 11.06 -0.84
C PRO A 165 17.21 11.07 -1.64
N ARG A 166 16.10 10.69 -0.99
CA ARG A 166 14.77 10.63 -1.64
C ARG A 166 14.71 9.70 -2.86
N ILE A 167 15.39 8.55 -2.79
CA ILE A 167 15.48 7.56 -3.87
C ILE A 167 14.11 7.26 -4.50
N ARG A 168 13.04 7.20 -3.71
CA ARG A 168 11.68 6.88 -4.17
C ARG A 168 11.04 7.98 -5.07
N ARG A 169 11.60 9.16 -5.12
CA ARG A 169 11.16 10.26 -6.00
C ARG A 169 11.87 10.27 -7.35
N GLY A 170 12.91 9.46 -7.51
CA GLY A 170 13.66 9.35 -8.75
C GLY A 170 12.89 8.61 -9.85
N ARG A 171 13.25 8.89 -11.09
CA ARG A 171 12.79 8.14 -12.27
C ARG A 171 13.92 7.26 -12.74
N TYR A 172 13.82 5.97 -12.48
CA TYR A 172 14.84 4.99 -12.84
C TYR A 172 14.30 4.00 -13.85
N PRO A 173 15.18 3.32 -14.62
CA PRO A 173 14.78 2.19 -15.45
C PRO A 173 14.01 1.14 -14.64
N LEU A 174 13.16 0.38 -15.30
CA LEU A 174 12.42 -0.70 -14.63
C LEU A 174 13.28 -1.96 -14.57
N ALA A 175 13.25 -2.64 -13.43
CA ALA A 175 13.74 -3.99 -13.33
C ALA A 175 12.95 -4.92 -14.28
N HIS A 176 13.66 -5.85 -14.92
CA HIS A 176 13.06 -6.89 -15.75
C HIS A 176 12.46 -8.00 -14.86
N GLY A 177 11.62 -8.83 -15.47
CA GLY A 177 10.97 -9.96 -14.82
C GLY A 177 9.49 -9.77 -14.56
N GLU A 178 8.84 -10.81 -14.07
CA GLU A 178 7.44 -10.77 -13.66
C GLU A 178 7.26 -9.74 -12.53
N PRO A 179 6.27 -8.84 -12.58
CA PRO A 179 6.07 -7.87 -11.51
C PRO A 179 5.82 -8.53 -10.16
N GLY A 180 6.36 -7.95 -9.10
CA GLY A 180 6.04 -8.31 -7.72
C GLY A 180 4.63 -7.89 -7.32
N ALA A 181 4.34 -7.86 -6.01
CA ALA A 181 3.07 -7.40 -5.48
C ALA A 181 3.25 -6.30 -4.42
N HIS A 182 2.40 -5.28 -4.48
CA HIS A 182 2.23 -4.29 -3.42
C HIS A 182 0.95 -4.64 -2.66
N LEU A 183 1.11 -5.29 -1.52
CA LEU A 183 0.02 -5.86 -0.71
C LEU A 183 -0.57 -4.81 0.25
N SER A 184 -1.11 -3.73 -0.30
CA SER A 184 -1.58 -2.59 0.47
C SER A 184 -2.84 -2.93 1.28
N TYR A 185 -2.75 -2.82 2.60
CA TYR A 185 -3.82 -3.15 3.57
C TYR A 185 -4.33 -4.60 3.49
N VAL A 186 -3.60 -5.50 2.88
CA VAL A 186 -3.98 -6.90 2.76
C VAL A 186 -3.98 -7.57 4.13
N GLY A 187 -5.03 -8.31 4.44
CA GLY A 187 -5.22 -8.99 5.72
C GLY A 187 -5.62 -8.09 6.90
N MET A 188 -5.66 -6.78 6.72
CA MET A 188 -5.96 -5.83 7.81
C MET A 188 -7.47 -5.72 8.07
N ALA A 189 -7.84 -5.75 9.36
CA ALA A 189 -9.17 -5.37 9.82
C ALA A 189 -9.37 -3.84 9.76
N ALA A 190 -10.62 -3.37 9.82
CA ALA A 190 -10.95 -1.95 9.75
C ALA A 190 -10.22 -1.09 10.80
N GLY A 191 -10.12 -1.59 12.03
CA GLY A 191 -9.38 -0.89 13.10
C GLY A 191 -7.88 -0.77 12.82
N GLU A 192 -7.28 -1.75 12.16
CA GLU A 192 -5.86 -1.72 11.76
C GLU A 192 -5.61 -0.71 10.64
N ILE A 193 -6.53 -0.65 9.67
CA ILE A 193 -6.47 0.35 8.61
C ILE A 193 -6.56 1.76 9.20
N ARG A 194 -7.46 1.96 10.18
CA ARG A 194 -7.57 3.25 10.88
C ARG A 194 -6.25 3.62 11.56
N ARG A 195 -5.66 2.70 12.32
CA ARG A 195 -4.34 2.93 12.96
C ARG A 195 -3.26 3.24 11.93
N LYS A 196 -3.24 2.52 10.80
CA LYS A 196 -2.28 2.78 9.71
C LYS A 196 -2.45 4.19 9.13
N TYR A 197 -3.68 4.68 8.91
CA TYR A 197 -3.91 6.06 8.46
C TYR A 197 -3.44 7.10 9.47
N GLN A 198 -3.64 6.85 10.75
CA GLN A 198 -3.19 7.74 11.83
C GLN A 198 -1.67 7.78 11.99
N ALA A 199 -0.99 6.69 11.63
CA ALA A 199 0.46 6.54 11.73
C ALA A 199 1.22 7.01 10.49
N PHE A 200 0.56 7.10 9.35
CA PHE A 200 1.17 7.20 8.02
C PHE A 200 1.42 8.65 7.59
N SER A 201 2.26 8.85 6.55
CA SER A 201 2.60 10.19 6.04
C SER A 201 1.46 10.85 5.28
N HIS A 202 0.52 10.07 4.76
CA HIS A 202 -0.66 10.54 4.04
C HIS A 202 -1.74 11.08 4.98
N ALA A 203 -1.54 12.27 5.54
CA ALA A 203 -2.48 12.92 6.46
C ALA A 203 -3.89 13.11 5.85
N GLU A 204 -3.98 13.21 4.53
CA GLU A 204 -5.23 13.31 3.80
C GLU A 204 -6.11 12.05 3.88
N LEU A 205 -5.55 10.91 4.26
CA LEU A 205 -6.27 9.65 4.47
C LEU A 205 -6.74 9.48 5.92
N ASP A 206 -6.17 10.23 6.86
CA ASP A 206 -6.53 10.22 8.28
C ASP A 206 -7.85 10.96 8.51
N ARG A 207 -8.93 10.34 8.05
CA ARG A 207 -10.29 10.89 8.03
C ARG A 207 -11.29 9.85 8.47
N ASP A 208 -12.20 10.23 9.33
CA ASP A 208 -13.24 9.33 9.86
C ASP A 208 -14.13 8.72 8.76
N ASP A 209 -14.37 9.46 7.67
CA ASP A 209 -15.20 8.98 6.56
C ASP A 209 -14.48 7.94 5.67
N LEU A 210 -13.15 7.85 5.70
CA LEU A 210 -12.37 6.84 4.98
C LEU A 210 -11.97 5.66 5.87
N SER A 211 -11.90 5.85 7.17
CA SER A 211 -11.43 4.86 8.14
C SER A 211 -12.55 4.23 8.98
N SER A 212 -13.82 4.62 8.76
CA SER A 212 -14.95 4.02 9.46
C SER A 212 -15.19 2.58 9.00
N GLU A 213 -15.56 1.70 9.93
CA GLU A 213 -15.92 0.31 9.61
C GLU A 213 -17.00 0.21 8.54
N SER A 214 -17.99 1.10 8.61
CA SER A 214 -19.07 1.14 7.63
C SER A 214 -18.61 1.51 6.22
N PHE A 215 -17.59 2.38 6.11
CA PHE A 215 -17.02 2.71 4.80
C PHE A 215 -16.15 1.56 4.27
N ILE A 216 -15.34 0.97 5.12
CA ILE A 216 -14.48 -0.16 4.73
C ILE A 216 -15.32 -1.34 4.28
N ALA A 217 -16.39 -1.69 5.04
CA ALA A 217 -17.34 -2.73 4.63
C ALA A 217 -18.04 -2.41 3.30
N PHE A 218 -18.42 -1.14 3.12
CA PHE A 218 -18.99 -0.68 1.85
C PHE A 218 -17.96 -0.80 0.70
N ALA A 219 -16.69 -0.39 0.92
CA ALA A 219 -15.64 -0.50 -0.07
C ALA A 219 -15.37 -1.97 -0.46
N ASP A 220 -15.41 -2.88 0.51
CA ASP A 220 -15.26 -4.31 0.30
C ASP A 220 -16.46 -4.89 -0.50
N ASP A 221 -17.69 -4.54 -0.13
CA ASP A 221 -18.92 -5.02 -0.82
C ASP A 221 -18.95 -4.59 -2.30
N PHE A 222 -18.44 -3.42 -2.61
CA PHE A 222 -18.47 -2.85 -3.96
C PHE A 222 -17.15 -2.96 -4.72
N HIS A 223 -16.14 -3.59 -4.14
CA HIS A 223 -14.80 -3.75 -4.74
C HIS A 223 -14.20 -2.42 -5.22
N ILE A 224 -14.16 -1.45 -4.31
CA ILE A 224 -13.59 -0.13 -4.56
C ILE A 224 -12.38 0.15 -3.68
N SER A 225 -11.49 0.98 -4.21
CA SER A 225 -10.37 1.49 -3.43
C SER A 225 -10.84 2.39 -2.30
N GLN A 226 -10.47 2.06 -1.07
CA GLN A 226 -10.71 2.90 0.10
C GLN A 226 -9.85 4.18 0.12
N LEU A 227 -8.89 4.31 -0.78
CA LEU A 227 -7.95 5.44 -0.79
C LEU A 227 -8.56 6.74 -1.34
N GLY A 228 -9.83 6.74 -1.74
CA GLY A 228 -10.48 7.93 -2.31
C GLY A 228 -9.88 8.42 -3.64
N ARG A 229 -8.91 7.68 -4.21
CA ARG A 229 -8.24 8.01 -5.48
C ARG A 229 -9.10 7.75 -6.71
N ALA A 230 -10.35 7.40 -6.54
CA ALA A 230 -11.28 7.05 -7.60
C ALA A 230 -11.63 8.18 -8.58
N LEU A 231 -11.05 9.34 -8.43
CA LEU A 231 -11.26 10.48 -9.31
C LEU A 231 -10.41 10.46 -10.57
N GLU A 232 -9.45 9.53 -10.65
CA GLU A 232 -8.69 9.31 -11.88
C GLU A 232 -9.49 8.39 -12.83
N PRO A 233 -9.45 8.63 -14.15
CA PRO A 233 -10.13 7.76 -15.11
C PRO A 233 -9.68 6.29 -14.93
N GLY A 234 -10.60 5.43 -14.50
CA GLY A 234 -10.33 4.03 -14.17
C GLY A 234 -9.84 3.77 -12.74
N GLY A 235 -9.54 4.81 -11.96
CA GLY A 235 -9.08 4.67 -10.57
C GLY A 235 -10.20 4.24 -9.62
N GLY A 236 -9.84 3.47 -8.61
CA GLY A 236 -10.69 3.11 -7.50
C GLY A 236 -11.61 1.90 -7.70
N LEU A 237 -11.75 1.36 -8.89
CA LEU A 237 -12.42 0.09 -9.10
C LEU A 237 -11.42 -1.06 -9.01
N LEU A 238 -11.80 -2.11 -8.30
CA LEU A 238 -10.98 -3.29 -8.14
C LEU A 238 -11.49 -4.42 -9.04
N ARG A 239 -10.55 -5.18 -9.58
CA ARG A 239 -10.79 -6.43 -10.30
C ARG A 239 -10.34 -7.57 -9.40
N VAL A 240 -11.14 -8.62 -9.32
CA VAL A 240 -10.73 -9.85 -8.66
C VAL A 240 -9.98 -10.71 -9.67
N LEU A 241 -8.75 -11.07 -9.34
CA LEU A 241 -7.95 -12.00 -10.12
C LEU A 241 -8.37 -13.45 -9.84
N ASN A 242 -8.41 -14.25 -10.89
CA ASN A 242 -8.50 -15.70 -10.75
C ASN A 242 -7.11 -16.28 -10.41
N PRO A 243 -7.04 -17.47 -9.80
CA PRO A 243 -5.76 -18.09 -9.44
C PRO A 243 -4.78 -18.26 -10.62
N SER A 244 -5.28 -18.43 -11.84
CA SER A 244 -4.47 -18.53 -13.06
C SER A 244 -3.79 -17.21 -13.46
N GLU A 245 -4.26 -16.07 -12.93
CA GLU A 245 -3.74 -14.73 -13.20
C GLU A 245 -2.75 -14.26 -12.13
N PHE A 246 -2.54 -15.03 -11.05
CA PHE A 246 -1.64 -14.64 -9.95
C PHE A 246 -0.19 -14.60 -10.43
N ASN A 247 0.53 -13.53 -10.03
CA ASN A 247 1.98 -13.53 -10.10
C ASN A 247 2.58 -14.46 -9.03
N ASP A 248 3.89 -14.65 -9.02
CA ASP A 248 4.55 -15.58 -8.10
C ASP A 248 4.40 -15.17 -6.62
N VAL A 249 4.41 -13.86 -6.31
CA VAL A 249 4.15 -13.36 -4.94
C VAL A 249 2.74 -13.72 -4.49
N GLN A 250 1.74 -13.50 -5.36
CA GLN A 250 0.35 -13.82 -5.05
C GLN A 250 0.14 -15.34 -4.92
N ARG A 251 0.78 -16.16 -5.76
CA ARG A 251 0.74 -17.62 -5.62
C ARG A 251 1.31 -18.08 -4.29
N ALA A 252 2.46 -17.55 -3.89
CA ALA A 252 3.07 -17.85 -2.60
C ALA A 252 2.22 -17.38 -1.43
N ALA A 253 1.63 -16.19 -1.53
CA ALA A 253 0.71 -15.66 -0.53
C ALA A 253 -0.55 -16.53 -0.40
N PHE A 254 -1.12 -17.00 -1.50
CA PHE A 254 -2.29 -17.88 -1.50
C PHE A 254 -2.05 -19.20 -0.77
N LEU A 255 -0.86 -19.77 -0.95
CA LEU A 255 -0.47 -21.02 -0.28
C LEU A 255 -0.19 -20.84 1.22
N SER A 256 0.25 -19.65 1.64
CA SER A 256 0.65 -19.41 3.03
C SER A 256 -0.45 -18.74 3.86
N ASN A 257 -1.24 -17.87 3.25
CA ASN A 257 -2.21 -16.99 3.88
C ASN A 257 -3.49 -16.93 3.02
N PRO A 258 -4.23 -18.03 2.87
CA PRO A 258 -5.41 -18.08 2.00
C PRO A 258 -6.49 -17.08 2.41
N GLU A 259 -6.55 -16.68 3.68
CA GLU A 259 -7.44 -15.66 4.22
C GLU A 259 -7.18 -14.26 3.66
N TRP A 260 -6.02 -14.01 3.06
CA TRP A 260 -5.72 -12.76 2.35
C TRP A 260 -6.43 -12.64 1.01
N PHE A 261 -7.13 -13.69 0.58
CA PHE A 261 -7.79 -13.75 -0.72
C PHE A 261 -9.30 -13.76 -0.56
N SER A 262 -9.99 -13.21 -1.55
CA SER A 262 -11.43 -13.33 -1.65
C SER A 262 -11.77 -14.41 -2.67
N SER A 263 -12.66 -15.31 -2.29
CA SER A 263 -13.29 -16.26 -3.21
C SER A 263 -14.52 -15.68 -3.89
N GLU A 264 -14.99 -14.52 -3.45
CA GLU A 264 -16.21 -13.93 -3.95
C GLU A 264 -15.99 -13.23 -5.30
N PRO A 265 -16.77 -13.59 -6.32
CA PRO A 265 -16.79 -12.85 -7.58
C PRO A 265 -17.29 -11.42 -7.34
N ILE A 266 -16.91 -10.50 -8.22
CA ILE A 266 -17.45 -9.13 -8.20
C ILE A 266 -18.97 -9.20 -8.22
N ARG A 267 -19.59 -8.88 -7.09
CA ARG A 267 -21.06 -9.02 -6.92
C ARG A 267 -21.84 -8.05 -7.80
N TYR A 268 -21.23 -6.95 -8.25
CA TYR A 268 -21.93 -5.86 -8.92
C TYR A 268 -21.13 -5.23 -10.06
N PRO A 269 -20.90 -5.93 -11.18
CA PRO A 269 -20.09 -5.41 -12.29
C PRO A 269 -20.66 -4.13 -12.93
N ASN A 270 -21.98 -3.89 -12.82
CA ASN A 270 -22.66 -2.75 -13.43
C ASN A 270 -22.75 -1.50 -12.53
N HIS A 271 -22.22 -1.55 -11.31
CA HIS A 271 -22.30 -0.45 -10.34
C HIS A 271 -21.19 0.57 -10.47
N ARG A 272 -20.34 0.46 -11.49
CA ARG A 272 -19.19 1.38 -11.69
C ARG A 272 -19.57 2.86 -11.58
N ARG A 273 -20.75 3.23 -12.09
CA ARG A 273 -21.25 4.62 -12.03
C ARG A 273 -21.67 5.04 -10.62
N LEU A 274 -22.39 4.19 -9.90
CA LEU A 274 -22.82 4.43 -8.53
C LEU A 274 -21.64 4.57 -7.57
N VAL A 275 -20.66 3.71 -7.74
CA VAL A 275 -19.46 3.66 -6.92
C VAL A 275 -18.52 4.83 -7.21
N ALA A 276 -18.24 5.12 -8.47
CA ALA A 276 -17.49 6.32 -8.87
C ALA A 276 -18.17 7.59 -8.33
N SER A 277 -19.48 7.56 -8.27
CA SER A 277 -20.33 8.62 -7.76
C SER A 277 -20.22 8.82 -6.25
N TRP A 278 -20.19 7.75 -5.50
CA TRP A 278 -20.07 7.80 -4.04
C TRP A 278 -18.67 8.29 -3.63
N ILE A 279 -17.64 7.84 -4.32
CA ILE A 279 -16.26 8.30 -4.08
C ILE A 279 -16.14 9.78 -4.37
N LEU A 280 -16.75 10.25 -5.46
CA LEU A 280 -16.81 11.67 -5.79
C LEU A 280 -17.52 12.47 -4.69
N PHE A 281 -18.65 11.96 -4.20
CA PHE A 281 -19.40 12.59 -3.12
C PHE A 281 -18.61 12.67 -1.82
N SER A 282 -17.92 11.60 -1.43
CA SER A 282 -17.09 11.55 -0.22
C SER A 282 -15.93 12.55 -0.31
N ALA A 283 -15.30 12.67 -1.48
CA ALA A 283 -14.27 13.66 -1.74
C ALA A 283 -14.81 15.10 -1.66
N VAL A 284 -16.00 15.38 -2.22
CA VAL A 284 -16.69 16.70 -2.11
C VAL A 284 -16.99 17.02 -0.65
N ARG A 285 -17.57 16.06 0.09
CA ARG A 285 -17.91 16.24 1.51
C ARG A 285 -16.68 16.51 2.37
N GLY A 286 -15.57 15.82 2.10
CA GLY A 286 -14.31 16.03 2.78
C GLY A 286 -13.78 17.46 2.56
N LYS A 287 -13.87 17.95 1.33
CA LYS A 287 -13.44 19.31 0.98
C LYS A 287 -14.33 20.37 1.62
N LEU A 288 -15.64 20.17 1.63
CA LEU A 288 -16.59 21.08 2.30
C LEU A 288 -16.36 21.15 3.81
N LYS A 289 -15.79 20.11 4.42
CA LYS A 289 -15.39 20.10 5.84
C LYS A 289 -13.99 20.65 6.09
N GLY A 290 -13.28 21.15 5.08
CA GLY A 290 -11.94 21.69 5.20
C GLY A 290 -10.84 20.66 5.46
N SER A 291 -11.14 19.36 5.30
CA SER A 291 -10.24 18.25 5.64
C SER A 291 -9.38 17.74 4.47
N VAL A 292 -9.41 18.42 3.31
CA VAL A 292 -8.61 18.05 2.12
C VAL A 292 -7.53 19.10 1.88
N SER A 293 -6.28 18.69 1.82
CA SER A 293 -5.17 19.57 1.49
C SER A 293 -5.30 20.14 0.06
N ASP A 294 -4.81 21.35 -0.15
CA ASP A 294 -4.87 22.06 -1.45
C ASP A 294 -4.08 21.36 -2.58
N ALA A 295 -3.27 20.36 -2.27
CA ALA A 295 -2.46 19.62 -3.25
C ALA A 295 -3.29 18.88 -4.32
N HIS A 296 -4.59 18.68 -4.09
CA HIS A 296 -5.51 18.03 -5.04
C HIS A 296 -6.57 19.00 -5.61
N ALA A 297 -6.35 20.30 -5.46
CA ALA A 297 -7.26 21.34 -5.93
C ALA A 297 -7.57 21.37 -7.44
N PRO A 298 -6.68 20.96 -8.37
CA PRO A 298 -6.94 21.08 -9.82
C PRO A 298 -8.08 20.22 -10.36
N LEU A 299 -8.51 19.19 -9.65
CA LEU A 299 -9.56 18.27 -10.09
C LEU A 299 -10.99 18.81 -9.95
N TRP A 300 -11.16 19.98 -9.36
CA TRP A 300 -12.45 20.60 -9.05
C TRP A 300 -12.87 21.65 -10.07
N SER A 301 -13.01 21.25 -11.32
CA SER A 301 -13.69 22.10 -12.31
C SER A 301 -15.22 22.05 -12.10
N TRP A 302 -15.91 23.11 -12.51
CA TRP A 302 -17.36 23.27 -12.44
C TRP A 302 -18.18 22.10 -13.03
N ARG A 303 -17.57 21.31 -13.93
CA ARG A 303 -18.15 20.10 -14.51
C ARG A 303 -18.47 19.02 -13.49
N TRP A 304 -17.71 18.93 -12.40
CA TRP A 304 -17.87 17.92 -11.35
C TRP A 304 -18.99 18.25 -10.37
N GLY A 305 -19.30 19.53 -10.13
CA GLY A 305 -20.35 19.96 -9.21
C GLY A 305 -21.74 19.41 -9.58
N LYS A 306 -22.08 19.35 -10.87
CA LYS A 306 -23.35 18.78 -11.33
C LYS A 306 -23.46 17.28 -11.11
N HIS A 307 -22.36 16.54 -11.30
CA HIS A 307 -22.30 15.12 -11.05
C HIS A 307 -22.33 14.81 -9.55
N ALA A 308 -21.64 15.59 -8.73
CA ALA A 308 -21.64 15.45 -7.28
C ALA A 308 -23.03 15.61 -6.67
N LEU A 309 -23.86 16.54 -7.18
CA LEU A 309 -25.24 16.72 -6.74
C LEU A 309 -26.15 15.54 -7.11
N ALA A 310 -26.07 15.07 -8.36
CA ALA A 310 -26.84 13.90 -8.80
C ALA A 310 -26.49 12.66 -7.99
N TYR A 311 -25.24 12.50 -7.61
CA TYR A 311 -24.72 11.37 -6.86
C TYR A 311 -24.96 11.47 -5.36
N GLY A 312 -25.00 12.67 -4.80
CA GLY A 312 -25.45 12.91 -3.44
C GLY A 312 -26.87 12.43 -3.20
N CYS A 313 -27.76 12.61 -4.19
CA CYS A 313 -29.12 12.10 -4.14
C CYS A 313 -29.17 10.57 -4.14
N VAL A 314 -28.34 9.91 -4.95
CA VAL A 314 -28.27 8.45 -5.01
C VAL A 314 -27.73 7.89 -3.69
N TRP A 315 -26.73 8.51 -3.09
CA TRP A 315 -26.21 8.10 -1.78
C TRP A 315 -27.20 8.29 -0.64
N LEU A 316 -27.91 9.41 -0.61
CA LEU A 316 -28.96 9.66 0.38
C LEU A 316 -30.09 8.60 0.25
N ALA A 317 -30.48 8.29 -0.98
CA ALA A 317 -31.43 7.21 -1.24
C ALA A 317 -30.90 5.87 -0.74
N TRP A 318 -29.64 5.53 -1.02
CA TRP A 318 -29.03 4.31 -0.53
C TRP A 318 -28.97 4.23 0.99
N ARG A 319 -28.58 5.31 1.68
CA ARG A 319 -28.59 5.36 3.15
C ARG A 319 -29.99 5.21 3.73
N ALA A 320 -30.98 5.83 3.10
CA ALA A 320 -32.37 5.66 3.51
C ALA A 320 -32.82 4.20 3.36
N PHE A 321 -32.51 3.55 2.24
CA PHE A 321 -32.81 2.13 2.01
C PHE A 321 -32.04 1.22 2.96
N ALA A 322 -30.79 1.51 3.27
CA ALA A 322 -29.99 0.76 4.24
C ALA A 322 -30.57 0.90 5.66
N ALA A 323 -30.93 2.12 6.06
CA ALA A 323 -31.57 2.39 7.36
C ALA A 323 -32.93 1.71 7.52
N LEU A 324 -33.66 1.50 6.41
CA LEU A 324 -34.92 0.80 6.38
C LEU A 324 -34.76 -0.74 6.25
N GLY A 325 -33.57 -1.28 6.34
CA GLY A 325 -33.29 -2.71 6.17
C GLY A 325 -33.52 -3.24 4.75
N MET A 326 -33.69 -2.35 3.76
CA MET A 326 -34.01 -2.68 2.36
C MET A 326 -32.76 -2.82 1.47
N SER A 327 -31.61 -3.05 2.03
CA SER A 327 -30.34 -3.21 1.28
C SER A 327 -30.43 -4.28 0.19
N GLY A 328 -31.26 -5.31 0.38
CA GLY A 328 -31.56 -6.33 -0.63
C GLY A 328 -32.27 -5.83 -1.89
N VAL A 329 -33.02 -4.70 -1.80
CA VAL A 329 -33.73 -4.11 -2.94
C VAL A 329 -32.79 -3.34 -3.83
N VAL A 330 -31.85 -2.58 -3.24
CA VAL A 330 -30.79 -1.87 -3.99
C VAL A 330 -29.90 -2.87 -4.73
N LYS A 331 -29.63 -4.02 -4.13
CA LYS A 331 -28.92 -5.14 -4.76
C LYS A 331 -29.62 -5.66 -6.01
N LYS A 332 -30.96 -5.72 -6.01
CA LYS A 332 -31.77 -6.15 -7.16
C LYS A 332 -31.87 -5.10 -8.27
N ILE A 333 -31.95 -3.81 -7.92
CA ILE A 333 -32.06 -2.73 -8.91
C ILE A 333 -30.76 -2.61 -9.69
N GLY A 334 -29.63 -2.71 -9.02
CA GLY A 334 -28.33 -2.62 -9.67
C GLY A 334 -27.94 -3.84 -10.51
N ALA A 335 -28.52 -5.01 -10.26
CA ALA A 335 -28.30 -6.20 -11.09
C ALA A 335 -29.05 -6.13 -12.44
N LYS A 336 -29.99 -5.18 -12.60
CA LYS A 336 -30.80 -4.99 -13.81
C LYS A 336 -30.42 -3.75 -14.63
N ALA A 337 -29.53 -2.87 -14.12
CA ALA A 337 -29.04 -1.67 -14.78
C ALA A 337 -27.59 -1.86 -15.25
#